data_8d16423e7171f381d4e324277ec41e84
#
_entry.id   8d16423e7171f381d4e324277ec41e84
#
_cell.length_a   1.000
_cell.length_b   1.000
_cell.length_c   1.000
_cell.angle_alpha   90.00
_cell.angle_beta   90.00
_cell.angle_gamma   90.00
#
_symmetry.space_group_name_H-M   'P 1'
#
loop_
_entity.id
_entity.type
_entity.pdbx_description
1 polymer ?
#
loop_
_entity_poly.entity_id
_entity_poly.type
_entity_poly.pdbx_seq_one_letter_code
_entity_poly.pdbx_strand_id
1 'polypeptide(L)'
;GMVKNYWAGVKNLQNQLFSIVGSALFAAGLWLVKRYFLSYSWRGMLLTTGVLLNCIDMPFVFLTVFDVVRNQYFYLGETVLVEVPAAANFVVSTFVIVEMAEEGNEGLVYGLLTTTANLGAPVARAIGNQLFGLFRPSLSDSANYIADTPAFRRTVASSFALSYAFSFASLGFLYLLPGQKEEAQRRKREWAHRPAYALAIVL
;
A
#
# COMPACT_ATOMS: atom_id res chain seq x y z
N GLY A 1 -11.81 7.37 5.11
CA GLY A 1 -12.31 8.17 5.69
C GLY A 1 -12.98 9.52 5.57
N MET A 2 -12.64 10.45 6.46
CA MET A 2 -13.31 11.76 6.59
C MET A 2 -13.24 12.62 5.32
N VAL A 3 -12.06 12.77 4.71
CA VAL A 3 -11.89 13.53 3.45
C VAL A 3 -12.82 13.01 2.35
N LYS A 4 -12.89 11.70 2.18
CA LYS A 4 -13.78 11.03 1.22
C LYS A 4 -15.25 11.39 1.42
N ASN A 5 -15.71 11.40 2.67
CA ASN A 5 -17.11 11.60 3.00
C ASN A 5 -17.50 13.08 3.02
N TYR A 6 -16.70 13.92 3.68
CA TYR A 6 -17.06 15.33 3.92
C TYR A 6 -16.64 16.26 2.77
N TRP A 7 -15.46 16.04 2.18
CA TRP A 7 -14.94 16.96 1.15
C TRP A 7 -15.14 16.45 -0.28
N ALA A 8 -14.95 15.16 -0.54
CA ALA A 8 -15.21 14.60 -1.86
C ALA A 8 -16.69 14.26 -2.09
N GLY A 9 -17.48 14.11 -1.02
CA GLY A 9 -18.92 13.84 -1.10
C GLY A 9 -19.27 12.50 -1.75
N VAL A 10 -18.43 11.48 -1.54
CA VAL A 10 -18.58 10.17 -2.19
C VAL A 10 -19.80 9.43 -1.62
N LYS A 11 -20.73 9.08 -2.49
CA LYS A 11 -21.91 8.28 -2.15
C LYS A 11 -21.61 6.79 -2.26
N ASN A 12 -22.31 5.99 -1.45
CA ASN A 12 -22.08 4.54 -1.40
C ASN A 12 -22.25 3.84 -2.75
N LEU A 13 -23.27 4.20 -3.51
CA LEU A 13 -23.52 3.58 -4.83
C LEU A 13 -22.37 3.81 -5.79
N GLN A 14 -21.90 5.07 -5.92
CA GLN A 14 -20.77 5.41 -6.78
C GLN A 14 -19.50 4.70 -6.33
N ASN A 15 -19.27 4.64 -5.00
CA ASN A 15 -18.13 3.91 -4.47
C ASN A 15 -18.16 2.43 -4.87
N GLN A 16 -19.31 1.76 -4.81
CA GLN A 16 -19.44 0.35 -5.20
C GLN A 16 -19.26 0.16 -6.71
N LEU A 17 -19.81 1.04 -7.53
CA LEU A 17 -19.62 0.97 -8.99
C LEU A 17 -18.16 1.14 -9.39
N PHE A 18 -17.45 2.10 -8.80
CA PHE A 18 -16.03 2.29 -9.06
C PHE A 18 -15.18 1.13 -8.53
N SER A 19 -15.58 0.50 -7.42
CA SER A 19 -14.92 -0.72 -6.91
C SER A 19 -15.04 -1.89 -7.89
N ILE A 20 -16.20 -2.05 -8.56
CA ILE A 20 -16.37 -3.08 -9.60
C ILE A 20 -15.43 -2.81 -10.79
N VAL A 21 -15.39 -1.56 -11.27
CA VAL A 21 -14.47 -1.17 -12.34
C VAL A 21 -13.02 -1.37 -11.93
N GLY A 22 -12.67 -1.00 -10.70
CA GLY A 22 -11.36 -1.21 -10.11
C GLY A 22 -10.97 -2.70 -10.11
N SER A 23 -11.88 -3.57 -9.67
CA SER A 23 -11.64 -5.03 -9.68
C SER A 23 -11.38 -5.58 -11.09
N ALA A 24 -12.08 -5.06 -12.10
CA ALA A 24 -11.83 -5.44 -13.49
C ALA A 24 -10.44 -4.96 -13.96
N LEU A 25 -10.03 -3.75 -13.58
CA LEU A 25 -8.68 -3.23 -13.89
C LEU A 25 -7.58 -3.97 -13.11
N PHE A 26 -7.84 -4.35 -11.88
CA PHE A 26 -6.93 -5.21 -11.12
C PHE A 26 -6.71 -6.54 -11.85
N ALA A 27 -7.78 -7.19 -12.31
CA ALA A 27 -7.68 -8.41 -13.09
C ALA A 27 -6.91 -8.21 -14.41
N ALA A 28 -7.15 -7.10 -15.11
CA ALA A 28 -6.37 -6.73 -16.30
C ALA A 28 -4.90 -6.46 -15.96
N GLY A 29 -4.62 -5.84 -14.81
CA GLY A 29 -3.27 -5.64 -14.29
C GLY A 29 -2.55 -6.96 -14.03
N LEU A 30 -3.21 -7.94 -13.43
CA LEU A 30 -2.65 -9.30 -13.25
C LEU A 30 -2.28 -9.94 -14.58
N TRP A 31 -3.15 -9.80 -15.59
CA TRP A 31 -2.88 -10.32 -16.93
C TRP A 31 -1.68 -9.61 -17.57
N LEU A 32 -1.59 -8.28 -17.47
CA LEU A 32 -0.46 -7.49 -17.97
C LEU A 32 0.86 -7.92 -17.34
N VAL A 33 0.89 -8.09 -16.03
CA VAL A 33 2.09 -8.53 -15.30
C VAL A 33 2.51 -9.91 -15.75
N LYS A 34 1.56 -10.85 -15.86
CA LYS A 34 1.82 -12.20 -16.37
C LYS A 34 2.39 -12.17 -17.78
N ARG A 35 1.90 -11.27 -18.64
CA ARG A 35 2.30 -11.24 -20.07
C ARG A 35 3.65 -10.59 -20.31
N TYR A 36 3.99 -9.53 -19.55
CA TYR A 36 5.10 -8.65 -19.89
C TYR A 36 6.17 -8.48 -18.80
N PHE A 37 5.83 -8.72 -17.52
CA PHE A 37 6.67 -8.28 -16.42
C PHE A 37 7.24 -9.41 -15.55
N LEU A 38 7.01 -10.69 -15.86
CA LEU A 38 7.51 -11.81 -15.05
C LEU A 38 9.04 -11.91 -15.00
N SER A 39 9.74 -11.41 -16.01
CA SER A 39 11.20 -11.40 -16.08
C SER A 39 11.86 -10.21 -15.36
N TYR A 40 11.07 -9.25 -14.91
CA TYR A 40 11.61 -8.07 -14.23
C TYR A 40 12.04 -8.37 -12.79
N SER A 41 13.02 -7.59 -12.29
CA SER A 41 13.45 -7.68 -10.90
C SER A 41 12.30 -7.40 -9.93
N TRP A 42 12.13 -8.27 -8.93
CA TRP A 42 11.12 -8.10 -7.87
C TRP A 42 11.29 -6.78 -7.12
N ARG A 43 12.55 -6.42 -6.75
CA ARG A 43 12.86 -5.14 -6.12
C ARG A 43 12.46 -3.96 -7.01
N GLY A 44 12.85 -4.03 -8.29
CA GLY A 44 12.55 -2.98 -9.26
C GLY A 44 11.04 -2.82 -9.46
N MET A 45 10.30 -3.92 -9.53
CA MET A 45 8.84 -3.87 -9.68
C MET A 45 8.17 -3.29 -8.45
N LEU A 46 8.54 -3.72 -7.22
CA LEU A 46 7.99 -3.17 -5.99
C LEU A 46 8.35 -1.70 -5.79
N LEU A 47 9.59 -1.31 -6.14
CA LEU A 47 10.00 0.10 -6.09
C LEU A 47 9.16 0.95 -7.05
N THR A 48 9.08 0.53 -8.31
CA THR A 48 8.34 1.27 -9.35
C THR A 48 6.85 1.36 -9.02
N THR A 49 6.23 0.25 -8.62
CA THR A 49 4.79 0.25 -8.25
C THR A 49 4.53 1.04 -6.98
N GLY A 50 5.40 0.94 -5.97
CA GLY A 50 5.29 1.73 -4.74
C GLY A 50 5.40 3.23 -4.98
N VAL A 51 6.37 3.66 -5.79
CA VAL A 51 6.49 5.07 -6.21
C VAL A 51 5.26 5.49 -7.02
N LEU A 52 4.84 4.68 -7.99
CA LEU A 52 3.72 5.00 -8.87
C LEU A 52 2.40 5.13 -8.08
N LEU A 53 2.13 4.23 -7.14
CA LEU A 53 0.96 4.29 -6.26
C LEU A 53 0.91 5.63 -5.50
N ASN A 54 2.01 6.03 -4.86
CA ASN A 54 2.06 7.30 -4.14
C ASN A 54 1.96 8.50 -5.09
N CYS A 55 2.60 8.47 -6.26
CA CYS A 55 2.56 9.56 -7.24
C CYS A 55 1.18 9.73 -7.88
N ILE A 56 0.41 8.64 -8.01
CA ILE A 56 -0.98 8.72 -8.48
C ILE A 56 -1.87 9.29 -7.37
N ASP A 57 -1.83 8.73 -6.15
CA ASP A 57 -2.71 9.13 -5.04
C ASP A 57 -2.49 10.60 -4.61
N MET A 58 -1.24 11.03 -4.54
CA MET A 58 -0.84 12.35 -4.03
C MET A 58 -1.61 13.53 -4.66
N PRO A 59 -1.70 13.68 -6.01
CA PRO A 59 -2.45 14.77 -6.63
C PRO A 59 -3.94 14.75 -6.28
N PHE A 60 -4.58 13.57 -6.29
CA PHE A 60 -6.01 13.46 -5.99
C PHE A 60 -6.31 13.89 -4.56
N VAL A 61 -5.48 13.46 -3.62
CA VAL A 61 -5.62 13.82 -2.20
C VAL A 61 -5.38 15.31 -2.00
N PHE A 62 -4.26 15.87 -2.47
CA PHE A 62 -3.94 17.27 -2.21
C PHE A 62 -4.88 18.23 -2.93
N LEU A 63 -5.29 17.96 -4.17
CA LEU A 63 -6.27 18.78 -4.87
C LEU A 63 -7.63 18.79 -4.16
N THR A 64 -8.02 17.67 -3.56
CA THR A 64 -9.25 17.56 -2.75
C THR A 64 -9.10 18.31 -1.41
N VAL A 65 -7.96 18.14 -0.72
CA VAL A 65 -7.71 18.78 0.58
C VAL A 65 -7.66 20.30 0.45
N PHE A 66 -6.99 20.83 -0.57
CA PHE A 66 -6.85 22.27 -0.79
C PHE A 66 -8.03 22.91 -1.54
N ASP A 67 -9.12 22.15 -1.76
CA ASP A 67 -10.35 22.66 -2.36
C ASP A 67 -10.19 23.13 -3.81
N VAL A 68 -9.27 22.50 -4.55
CA VAL A 68 -9.09 22.77 -5.98
C VAL A 68 -10.09 21.97 -6.79
N VAL A 69 -10.24 20.66 -6.45
CA VAL A 69 -11.21 19.76 -7.08
C VAL A 69 -11.86 18.91 -5.99
N ARG A 70 -13.09 19.22 -5.63
CA ARG A 70 -13.92 18.45 -4.70
C ARG A 70 -15.08 17.81 -5.45
N ASN A 71 -14.81 16.68 -6.11
CA ASN A 71 -15.80 15.94 -6.86
C ASN A 71 -15.65 14.45 -6.59
N GLN A 72 -16.77 13.76 -6.35
CA GLN A 72 -16.76 12.33 -6.03
C GLN A 72 -16.13 11.49 -7.15
N TYR A 73 -16.37 11.83 -8.41
CA TYR A 73 -15.83 11.07 -9.55
C TYR A 73 -14.31 11.30 -9.70
N PHE A 74 -13.84 12.51 -9.45
CA PHE A 74 -12.42 12.80 -9.40
C PHE A 74 -11.75 11.95 -8.30
N TYR A 75 -12.27 12.00 -7.08
CA TYR A 75 -11.71 11.25 -5.96
C TYR A 75 -11.76 9.73 -6.17
N LEU A 76 -12.85 9.20 -6.75
CA LEU A 76 -12.98 7.78 -7.06
C LEU A 76 -12.13 7.36 -8.27
N GLY A 77 -11.77 8.28 -9.15
CA GLY A 77 -10.87 8.02 -10.28
C GLY A 77 -9.49 7.54 -9.83
N GLU A 78 -8.98 8.06 -8.72
CA GLU A 78 -7.76 7.58 -8.09
C GLU A 78 -7.86 6.08 -7.77
N THR A 79 -8.92 5.66 -7.08
CA THR A 79 -9.15 4.26 -6.68
C THR A 79 -9.07 3.29 -7.88
N VAL A 80 -9.47 3.74 -9.07
CA VAL A 80 -9.41 2.94 -10.30
C VAL A 80 -8.00 2.92 -10.89
N LEU A 81 -7.31 4.05 -10.88
CA LEU A 81 -5.97 4.18 -11.46
C LEU A 81 -4.90 3.40 -10.70
N VAL A 82 -5.03 3.26 -9.39
CA VAL A 82 -4.08 2.54 -8.55
C VAL A 82 -4.18 1.02 -8.67
N GLU A 83 -5.26 0.48 -9.25
CA GLU A 83 -5.50 -0.96 -9.29
C GLU A 83 -4.49 -1.72 -10.16
N VAL A 84 -4.02 -1.13 -11.26
CA VAL A 84 -3.02 -1.78 -12.13
C VAL A 84 -1.66 -1.91 -11.43
N PRO A 85 -1.06 -0.84 -10.86
CA PRO A 85 0.17 -1.00 -10.08
C PRO A 85 -0.03 -1.84 -8.81
N ALA A 86 -1.22 -1.83 -8.19
CA ALA A 86 -1.54 -2.67 -7.05
C ALA A 86 -1.54 -4.17 -7.44
N ALA A 87 -2.04 -4.52 -8.63
CA ALA A 87 -1.98 -5.88 -9.15
C ALA A 87 -0.53 -6.36 -9.32
N ALA A 88 0.36 -5.50 -9.83
CA ALA A 88 1.77 -5.83 -9.97
C ALA A 88 2.46 -6.04 -8.61
N ASN A 89 2.17 -5.19 -7.64
CA ASN A 89 2.66 -5.33 -6.27
C ASN A 89 2.19 -6.66 -5.65
N PHE A 90 0.90 -7.00 -5.82
CA PHE A 90 0.31 -8.25 -5.32
C PHE A 90 1.00 -9.49 -5.91
N VAL A 91 1.24 -9.52 -7.23
CA VAL A 91 1.90 -10.66 -7.89
C VAL A 91 3.30 -10.88 -7.35
N VAL A 92 4.11 -9.81 -7.24
CA VAL A 92 5.49 -9.94 -6.74
C VAL A 92 5.50 -10.38 -5.28
N SER A 93 4.66 -9.79 -4.44
CA SER A 93 4.55 -10.17 -3.02
C SER A 93 4.17 -11.66 -2.88
N THR A 94 3.24 -12.15 -3.70
CA THR A 94 2.84 -13.55 -3.71
C THR A 94 3.98 -14.47 -4.19
N PHE A 95 4.71 -14.08 -5.23
CA PHE A 95 5.84 -14.89 -5.71
C PHE A 95 6.96 -15.01 -4.68
N VAL A 96 7.28 -13.94 -3.96
CA VAL A 96 8.26 -13.98 -2.88
C VAL A 96 7.85 -15.01 -1.82
N ILE A 97 6.57 -15.01 -1.41
CA ILE A 97 6.04 -15.95 -0.42
C ILE A 97 6.16 -17.39 -0.91
N VAL A 98 5.71 -17.65 -2.15
CA VAL A 98 5.74 -19.00 -2.74
C VAL A 98 7.18 -19.52 -2.88
N GLU A 99 8.12 -18.66 -3.28
CA GLU A 99 9.51 -19.08 -3.49
C GLU A 99 10.25 -19.36 -2.16
N MET A 100 9.79 -18.80 -1.06
CA MET A 100 10.33 -19.10 0.28
C MET A 100 9.85 -20.44 0.82
N ALA A 101 8.77 -21.00 0.30
CA ALA A 101 8.26 -22.31 0.71
C ALA A 101 9.21 -23.44 0.26
N GLU A 102 9.24 -24.53 1.06
CA GLU A 102 9.98 -25.77 0.76
C GLU A 102 9.01 -26.92 0.58
N GLU A 103 9.42 -27.94 -0.21
CA GLU A 103 8.65 -29.16 -0.36
C GLU A 103 8.39 -29.82 1.01
N GLY A 104 7.12 -30.03 1.34
CA GLY A 104 6.65 -30.60 2.59
C GLY A 104 6.39 -29.58 3.72
N ASN A 105 6.82 -28.32 3.59
CA ASN A 105 6.60 -27.26 4.58
C ASN A 105 5.80 -26.06 4.05
N GLU A 106 5.22 -26.19 2.85
CA GLU A 106 4.58 -25.07 2.14
C GLU A 106 3.47 -24.42 2.97
N GLY A 107 2.64 -25.24 3.61
CA GLY A 107 1.54 -24.75 4.46
C GLY A 107 2.02 -23.96 5.67
N LEU A 108 3.08 -24.43 6.32
CA LEU A 108 3.66 -23.76 7.49
C LEU A 108 4.28 -22.42 7.09
N VAL A 109 5.13 -22.41 6.06
CA VAL A 109 5.80 -21.19 5.59
C VAL A 109 4.79 -20.18 5.10
N TYR A 110 3.82 -20.60 4.27
CA TYR A 110 2.75 -19.72 3.81
C TYR A 110 1.93 -19.15 4.97
N GLY A 111 1.56 -20.00 5.96
CA GLY A 111 0.82 -19.57 7.15
C GLY A 111 1.59 -18.55 7.97
N LEU A 112 2.87 -18.76 8.22
CA LEU A 112 3.72 -17.82 8.97
C LEU A 112 3.89 -16.48 8.23
N LEU A 113 4.21 -16.51 6.94
CA LEU A 113 4.41 -15.30 6.15
C LEU A 113 3.13 -14.49 6.00
N THR A 114 2.00 -15.13 5.74
CA THR A 114 0.70 -14.44 5.64
C THR A 114 0.26 -13.90 6.99
N THR A 115 0.49 -14.62 8.08
CA THR A 115 0.20 -14.12 9.44
C THR A 115 1.04 -12.90 9.76
N THR A 116 2.35 -12.96 9.49
CA THR A 116 3.26 -11.82 9.70
C THR A 116 2.85 -10.61 8.85
N ALA A 117 2.55 -10.82 7.58
CA ALA A 117 2.07 -9.74 6.70
C ALA A 117 0.75 -9.13 7.20
N ASN A 118 -0.17 -9.96 7.69
CA ASN A 118 -1.46 -9.50 8.22
C ASN A 118 -1.34 -8.78 9.56
N LEU A 119 -0.31 -9.02 10.36
CA LEU A 119 -0.04 -8.26 11.58
C LEU A 119 0.42 -6.82 11.31
N GLY A 120 1.04 -6.57 10.16
CA GLY A 120 1.52 -5.23 9.80
C GLY A 120 0.42 -4.17 9.79
N ALA A 121 -0.74 -4.47 9.22
CA ALA A 121 -1.84 -3.51 9.10
C ALA A 121 -2.48 -3.09 10.44
N PRO A 122 -2.78 -3.98 11.40
CA PRO A 122 -3.23 -3.59 12.74
C PRO A 122 -2.19 -2.78 13.51
N VAL A 123 -0.92 -3.17 13.46
CA VAL A 123 0.18 -2.45 14.13
C VAL A 123 0.34 -1.04 13.53
N ALA A 124 0.38 -0.93 12.21
CA ALA A 124 0.45 0.35 11.52
C ALA A 124 -0.74 1.26 11.86
N ARG A 125 -1.95 0.70 11.97
CA ARG A 125 -3.15 1.46 12.41
C ARG A 125 -3.04 1.94 13.84
N ALA A 126 -2.54 1.11 14.76
CA ALA A 126 -2.36 1.48 16.16
C ALA A 126 -1.35 2.65 16.29
N ILE A 127 -0.19 2.53 15.65
CA ILE A 127 0.84 3.58 15.60
C ILE A 127 0.28 4.84 14.91
N GLY A 128 -0.35 4.69 13.76
CA GLY A 128 -0.94 5.78 13.00
C GLY A 128 -1.99 6.55 13.79
N ASN A 129 -2.85 5.87 14.53
CA ASN A 129 -3.86 6.51 15.39
C ASN A 129 -3.21 7.34 16.50
N GLN A 130 -2.11 6.87 17.09
CA GLN A 130 -1.35 7.64 18.10
C GLN A 130 -0.72 8.89 17.46
N LEU A 131 -0.06 8.74 16.32
CA LEU A 131 0.55 9.85 15.60
C LEU A 131 -0.50 10.89 15.16
N PHE A 132 -1.62 10.44 14.59
CA PHE A 132 -2.70 11.33 14.17
C PHE A 132 -3.40 12.02 15.35
N GLY A 133 -3.40 11.42 16.54
CA GLY A 133 -3.85 12.03 17.77
C GLY A 133 -3.05 13.26 18.21
N LEU A 134 -1.82 13.43 17.70
CA LEU A 134 -0.98 14.59 17.98
C LEU A 134 -1.34 15.83 17.16
N PHE A 135 -2.05 15.66 16.04
CA PHE A 135 -2.41 16.78 15.18
C PHE A 135 -3.48 17.67 15.81
N ARG A 136 -3.31 18.98 15.65
CA ARG A 136 -4.26 19.99 16.09
C ARG A 136 -4.56 20.95 14.92
N PRO A 137 -5.83 21.29 14.64
CA PRO A 137 -7.06 20.73 15.21
C PRO A 137 -7.22 19.22 14.97
N SER A 138 -8.06 18.54 15.80
CA SER A 138 -8.23 17.07 15.76
C SER A 138 -8.70 16.57 14.40
N LEU A 139 -8.01 15.56 13.88
CA LEU A 139 -8.36 14.87 12.64
C LEU A 139 -9.56 13.92 12.79
N SER A 140 -9.96 13.60 14.02
CA SER A 140 -11.07 12.69 14.30
C SER A 140 -12.41 13.43 14.48
N ASP A 141 -12.37 14.77 14.58
CA ASP A 141 -13.57 15.58 14.82
C ASP A 141 -14.18 16.01 13.49
N SER A 142 -15.41 15.54 13.22
CA SER A 142 -16.17 15.88 12.02
C SER A 142 -16.50 17.37 11.92
N ALA A 143 -16.65 18.08 13.05
CA ALA A 143 -16.92 19.51 13.06
C ALA A 143 -15.81 20.31 12.35
N ASN A 144 -14.55 19.88 12.48
CA ASN A 144 -13.42 20.51 11.79
C ASN A 144 -13.50 20.35 10.27
N TYR A 145 -14.00 19.20 9.76
CA TYR A 145 -14.20 18.99 8.32
C TYR A 145 -15.37 19.80 7.77
N ILE A 146 -16.41 20.01 8.57
CA ILE A 146 -17.56 20.86 8.20
C ILE A 146 -17.16 22.34 8.22
N ALA A 147 -16.38 22.77 9.22
CA ALA A 147 -15.89 24.16 9.33
C ALA A 147 -14.88 24.51 8.23
N ASP A 148 -14.15 23.51 7.72
CA ASP A 148 -13.26 23.58 6.55
C ASP A 148 -12.31 24.78 6.54
N THR A 149 -11.68 25.07 7.66
CA THR A 149 -10.78 26.20 7.79
C THR A 149 -9.45 25.99 7.06
N PRO A 150 -8.80 27.04 6.51
CA PRO A 150 -7.49 26.90 5.85
C PRO A 150 -6.42 26.32 6.78
N ALA A 151 -6.48 26.58 8.09
CA ALA A 151 -5.58 26.00 9.07
C ALA A 151 -5.80 24.49 9.19
N PHE A 152 -7.07 24.05 9.22
CA PHE A 152 -7.39 22.62 9.28
C PHE A 152 -7.00 21.88 8.00
N ARG A 153 -7.20 22.48 6.81
CA ARG A 153 -6.72 21.90 5.53
C ARG A 153 -5.22 21.63 5.56
N ARG A 154 -4.41 22.55 6.12
CA ARG A 154 -2.97 22.33 6.30
C ARG A 154 -2.67 21.18 7.25
N THR A 155 -3.41 21.07 8.35
CA THR A 155 -3.27 19.95 9.31
C THR A 155 -3.56 18.62 8.62
N VAL A 156 -4.64 18.54 7.83
CA VAL A 156 -4.97 17.33 7.05
C VAL A 156 -3.89 17.06 6.00
N ALA A 157 -3.44 18.07 5.25
CA ALA A 157 -2.36 17.92 4.27
C ALA A 157 -1.06 17.42 4.92
N SER A 158 -0.70 17.93 6.10
CA SER A 158 0.49 17.48 6.83
C SER A 158 0.37 16.02 7.28
N SER A 159 -0.83 15.55 7.64
CA SER A 159 -1.03 14.14 8.01
C SER A 159 -0.85 13.21 6.80
N PHE A 160 -1.31 13.60 5.62
CA PHE A 160 -1.06 12.87 4.38
C PHE A 160 0.42 12.92 3.98
N ALA A 161 1.06 14.09 4.06
CA ALA A 161 2.50 14.23 3.80
C ALA A 161 3.33 13.31 4.69
N LEU A 162 2.98 13.20 5.98
CA LEU A 162 3.61 12.25 6.90
C LEU A 162 3.41 10.80 6.44
N SER A 163 2.19 10.44 6.02
CA SER A 163 1.89 9.09 5.51
C SER A 163 2.72 8.77 4.27
N TYR A 164 2.85 9.70 3.32
CA TYR A 164 3.70 9.53 2.15
C TYR A 164 5.18 9.43 2.51
N ALA A 165 5.65 10.22 3.47
CA ALA A 165 7.03 10.12 3.96
C ALA A 165 7.34 8.72 4.51
N PHE A 166 6.44 8.14 5.31
CA PHE A 166 6.57 6.76 5.77
C PHE A 166 6.50 5.75 4.62
N SER A 167 5.60 5.96 3.66
CA SER A 167 5.48 5.09 2.48
C SER A 167 6.78 5.09 1.66
N PHE A 168 7.36 6.26 1.37
CA PHE A 168 8.65 6.34 0.67
C PHE A 168 9.81 5.79 1.51
N ALA A 169 9.83 6.05 2.81
CA ALA A 169 10.86 5.49 3.70
C ALA A 169 10.81 3.95 3.72
N SER A 170 9.62 3.35 3.65
CA SER A 170 9.47 1.90 3.60
C SER A 170 10.08 1.26 2.35
N LEU A 171 10.16 2.00 1.23
CA LEU A 171 10.83 1.51 0.01
C LEU A 171 12.33 1.28 0.22
N GLY A 172 12.94 1.96 1.19
CA GLY A 172 14.34 1.71 1.58
C GLY A 172 14.59 0.29 2.07
N PHE A 173 13.58 -0.38 2.64
CA PHE A 173 13.71 -1.77 3.09
C PHE A 173 13.69 -2.79 1.96
N LEU A 174 13.38 -2.39 0.72
CA LEU A 174 13.40 -3.29 -0.43
C LEU A 174 14.81 -3.88 -0.72
N TYR A 175 15.88 -3.27 -0.18
CA TYR A 175 17.23 -3.85 -0.32
C TYR A 175 17.36 -5.21 0.40
N LEU A 176 16.52 -5.47 1.42
CA LEU A 176 16.49 -6.74 2.14
C LEU A 176 15.85 -7.87 1.31
N LEU A 177 14.98 -7.51 0.37
CA LEU A 177 14.30 -8.47 -0.49
C LEU A 177 15.28 -9.04 -1.53
N PRO A 178 15.22 -10.33 -1.91
CA PRO A 178 15.94 -10.82 -3.07
C PRO A 178 15.47 -10.15 -4.37
N GLY A 179 16.38 -9.94 -5.31
CA GLY A 179 16.08 -9.29 -6.59
C GLY A 179 15.26 -10.17 -7.52
N GLN A 180 15.47 -11.49 -7.45
CA GLN A 180 14.81 -12.50 -8.29
C GLN A 180 14.86 -13.88 -7.60
N LYS A 181 14.13 -14.84 -8.19
CA LYS A 181 14.03 -16.24 -7.74
C LYS A 181 15.39 -16.87 -7.47
N GLU A 182 16.35 -16.72 -8.39
CA GLU A 182 17.69 -17.31 -8.25
C GLU A 182 18.45 -16.78 -7.03
N GLU A 183 18.34 -15.48 -6.78
CA GLU A 183 18.92 -14.86 -5.58
C GLU A 183 18.22 -15.35 -4.30
N ALA A 184 16.90 -15.47 -4.33
CA ALA A 184 16.14 -16.01 -3.22
C ALA A 184 16.58 -17.43 -2.85
N GLN A 185 16.70 -18.30 -3.84
CA GLN A 185 17.16 -19.68 -3.66
C GLN A 185 18.63 -19.77 -3.21
N ARG A 186 19.50 -18.89 -3.73
CA ARG A 186 20.88 -18.80 -3.26
C ARG A 186 20.95 -18.40 -1.79
N ARG A 187 20.27 -17.33 -1.39
CA ARG A 187 20.22 -16.87 0.01
C ARG A 187 19.65 -17.95 0.92
N LYS A 188 18.62 -18.65 0.51
CA LYS A 188 18.01 -19.75 1.24
C LYS A 188 19.05 -20.85 1.53
N ARG A 189 19.84 -21.28 0.54
CA ARG A 189 20.92 -22.28 0.71
C ARG A 189 22.03 -21.81 1.63
N GLU A 190 22.44 -20.52 1.50
CA GLU A 190 23.49 -19.92 2.33
C GLU A 190 23.04 -19.75 3.81
N TRP A 191 21.76 -19.52 4.05
CA TRP A 191 21.22 -19.22 5.37
C TRP A 191 20.69 -20.47 6.11
N ALA A 192 20.45 -21.55 5.42
CA ALA A 192 19.92 -22.79 5.99
C ALA A 192 20.76 -23.36 7.16
N HIS A 193 22.01 -22.94 7.30
CA HIS A 193 22.92 -23.37 8.34
C HIS A 193 23.15 -22.33 9.47
N ARG A 194 22.45 -21.22 9.50
CA ARG A 194 22.64 -20.16 10.51
C ARG A 194 21.46 -20.08 11.48
N PRO A 195 21.71 -20.09 12.83
CA PRO A 195 20.64 -19.96 13.83
C PRO A 195 19.88 -18.61 13.77
N ALA A 196 20.44 -17.61 13.08
CA ALA A 196 19.75 -16.34 12.77
C ALA A 196 18.53 -16.48 11.83
N TYR A 197 18.33 -17.66 11.24
CA TYR A 197 17.19 -17.96 10.37
C TYR A 197 15.85 -17.80 11.10
N ALA A 198 15.79 -18.17 12.37
CA ALA A 198 14.60 -18.00 13.20
C ALA A 198 14.29 -16.53 13.52
N LEU A 199 15.32 -15.67 13.61
CA LEU A 199 15.14 -14.26 13.94
C LEU A 199 14.66 -13.43 12.71
N ALA A 200 15.08 -13.79 11.51
CA ALA A 200 14.67 -13.12 10.27
C ALA A 200 13.20 -13.43 9.87
N ILE A 201 12.60 -14.45 10.47
CA ILE A 201 11.18 -14.80 10.29
C ILE A 201 10.29 -14.00 11.26
N VAL A 202 10.86 -13.48 12.35
CA VAL A 202 10.14 -12.76 13.42
C VAL A 202 10.16 -11.23 13.20
N LEU A 203 11.00 -10.71 12.35
CA LEU A 203 11.07 -9.29 11.94
C LEU A 203 10.45 -9.07 10.56
#